data_31ffc68d4fc32f7f64d4bf8b61381c3a
#
_entry.id   31ffc68d4fc32f7f64d4bf8b61381c3a
#
_cell.length_a   1.000
_cell.length_b   1.000
_cell.length_c   1.000
_cell.angle_alpha   90.00
_cell.angle_beta   90.00
_cell.angle_gamma   90.00
#
_symmetry.space_group_name_H-M   'P 1'
#
loop_
_entity.id
_entity.type
_entity.pdbx_description
1 polymer ?
#
loop_
_entity_poly.entity_id
_entity_poly.type
_entity_poly.pdbx_seq_one_letter_code
_entity_poly.pdbx_strand_id
1 'polypeptide(L)'
;MKKFLSVLAVVCLMLFALSSAAFADEIEDVEAGNAYIPEDTVINLILLDKLDSNVNKKGDTVNFELKDDLAVENIVIVPKGTKFSGVIRKAHGSRIFNQSAVIRIKLDDVLLANGKSVSFKQDVKIKGGINYANMAVGTAIGFVVPFSGMFFKGREIDCQPGTIIDYKLNDNVDLGLTKMDLVQMKSRERAQNTAA
;
A
#
# COMPACT_ATOMS: atom_id res chain seq x y z
N MET A 1 -32.29 20.53 -50.09
CA MET A 1 -31.46 21.16 -49.06
C MET A 1 -32.11 21.17 -47.65
N LYS A 2 -33.38 21.63 -47.50
CA LYS A 2 -34.05 21.71 -46.18
C LYS A 2 -34.19 20.33 -45.44
N LYS A 3 -34.48 19.26 -46.19
CA LYS A 3 -34.59 17.89 -45.59
C LYS A 3 -33.26 17.32 -45.12
N PHE A 4 -32.15 17.67 -45.76
CA PHE A 4 -30.81 17.20 -45.37
C PHE A 4 -30.31 17.92 -44.09
N LEU A 5 -30.68 19.21 -43.96
CA LEU A 5 -30.35 19.98 -42.76
C LEU A 5 -31.12 19.47 -41.52
N SER A 6 -32.37 19.07 -41.71
CA SER A 6 -33.20 18.48 -40.63
C SER A 6 -32.70 17.14 -40.16
N VAL A 7 -32.23 16.27 -41.03
CA VAL A 7 -31.64 14.96 -40.66
C VAL A 7 -30.32 15.16 -39.96
N LEU A 8 -29.50 16.09 -40.42
CA LEU A 8 -28.22 16.39 -39.77
C LEU A 8 -28.42 16.96 -38.34
N ALA A 9 -29.44 17.79 -38.13
CA ALA A 9 -29.76 18.36 -36.81
C ALA A 9 -30.25 17.26 -35.85
N VAL A 10 -31.05 16.27 -36.30
CA VAL A 10 -31.52 15.18 -35.48
C VAL A 10 -30.37 14.23 -35.12
N VAL A 11 -29.44 13.97 -36.02
CA VAL A 11 -28.26 13.12 -35.78
C VAL A 11 -27.32 13.82 -34.77
N CYS A 12 -27.10 15.13 -34.91
CA CYS A 12 -26.33 15.90 -33.91
C CYS A 12 -26.98 15.89 -32.51
N LEU A 13 -28.33 16.00 -32.44
CA LEU A 13 -29.04 15.93 -31.16
C LEU A 13 -28.94 14.54 -30.51
N MET A 14 -28.99 13.48 -31.32
CA MET A 14 -28.81 12.09 -30.83
C MET A 14 -27.36 11.85 -30.35
N LEU A 15 -26.36 12.41 -31.02
CA LEU A 15 -24.96 12.31 -30.59
C LEU A 15 -24.68 13.10 -29.30
N PHE A 16 -25.39 14.20 -29.08
CA PHE A 16 -25.27 14.99 -27.83
C PHE A 16 -25.96 14.29 -26.64
N ALA A 17 -26.99 13.50 -26.88
CA ALA A 17 -27.69 12.75 -25.84
C ALA A 17 -26.88 11.50 -25.35
N LEU A 18 -25.94 11.01 -26.15
CA LEU A 18 -25.05 9.89 -25.74
C LEU A 18 -23.82 10.34 -24.95
N SER A 19 -23.54 11.65 -24.89
CA SER A 19 -22.35 12.16 -24.17
C SER A 19 -22.59 12.50 -22.70
N SER A 20 -23.79 12.26 -22.17
CA SER A 20 -24.09 12.43 -20.74
C SER A 20 -24.16 11.09 -19.96
N ALA A 21 -23.49 10.04 -20.44
CA ALA A 21 -23.06 8.99 -19.53
C ALA A 21 -22.05 9.64 -18.61
N ALA A 22 -22.51 10.08 -17.45
CA ALA A 22 -21.64 10.46 -16.34
C ALA A 22 -20.66 9.29 -16.17
N PHE A 23 -19.37 9.56 -16.42
CA PHE A 23 -18.31 8.72 -15.91
C PHE A 23 -18.41 8.85 -14.37
N ALA A 24 -19.26 8.04 -13.76
CA ALA A 24 -19.03 7.65 -12.39
C ALA A 24 -17.72 6.87 -12.47
N ASP A 25 -16.66 7.47 -12.00
CA ASP A 25 -15.37 6.80 -11.77
C ASP A 25 -15.69 5.72 -10.74
N GLU A 26 -16.03 4.53 -11.24
CA GLU A 26 -16.32 3.36 -10.42
C GLU A 26 -14.97 2.93 -9.89
N ILE A 27 -14.64 3.39 -8.67
CA ILE A 27 -13.38 3.06 -8.00
C ILE A 27 -13.37 1.54 -7.86
N GLU A 28 -12.61 0.89 -8.70
CA GLU A 28 -12.43 -0.56 -8.70
C GLU A 28 -12.02 -0.99 -7.29
N ASP A 29 -12.67 -1.99 -6.71
CA ASP A 29 -12.47 -2.53 -5.35
C ASP A 29 -13.16 -1.81 -4.16
N VAL A 30 -13.97 -0.77 -4.37
CA VAL A 30 -14.72 -0.09 -3.29
C VAL A 30 -16.22 -0.16 -3.55
N GLU A 31 -17.01 -0.59 -2.56
CA GLU A 31 -18.47 -0.56 -2.67
C GLU A 31 -18.99 0.87 -2.73
N ALA A 32 -19.96 1.12 -3.62
CA ALA A 32 -20.51 2.47 -3.82
C ALA A 32 -21.06 3.06 -2.50
N GLY A 33 -20.55 4.22 -2.13
CA GLY A 33 -20.93 4.94 -0.90
C GLY A 33 -20.10 4.63 0.34
N ASN A 34 -19.16 3.70 0.25
CA ASN A 34 -18.20 3.43 1.31
C ASN A 34 -17.06 4.47 1.31
N ALA A 35 -16.51 4.70 2.50
CA ALA A 35 -15.26 5.39 2.68
C ALA A 35 -14.09 4.44 2.38
N TYR A 36 -13.03 4.97 1.83
CA TYR A 36 -11.86 4.18 1.46
C TYR A 36 -10.56 4.93 1.74
N ILE A 37 -9.46 4.18 1.87
CA ILE A 37 -8.12 4.73 1.87
C ILE A 37 -7.65 4.74 0.40
N PRO A 38 -7.27 5.90 -0.17
CA PRO A 38 -6.84 5.99 -1.56
C PRO A 38 -5.59 5.15 -1.84
N GLU A 39 -5.47 4.66 -3.07
CA GLU A 39 -4.21 4.16 -3.59
C GLU A 39 -3.11 5.22 -3.44
N ASP A 40 -1.87 4.80 -3.53
CA ASP A 40 -0.69 5.66 -3.31
C ASP A 40 -0.54 6.23 -1.88
N THR A 41 -1.49 5.97 -0.96
CA THR A 41 -1.33 6.31 0.45
C THR A 41 -0.13 5.56 1.04
N VAL A 42 0.75 6.31 1.72
CA VAL A 42 1.90 5.73 2.42
C VAL A 42 1.57 5.59 3.90
N ILE A 43 1.62 4.36 4.39
CA ILE A 43 1.42 4.01 5.80
C ILE A 43 2.78 3.70 6.41
N ASN A 44 3.19 4.48 7.41
CA ASN A 44 4.47 4.30 8.08
C ASN A 44 4.34 3.30 9.23
N LEU A 45 5.03 2.18 9.11
CA LEU A 45 5.01 1.08 10.07
C LEU A 45 6.33 1.05 10.85
N ILE A 46 6.27 1.02 12.17
CA ILE A 46 7.42 0.77 13.03
C ILE A 46 7.52 -0.74 13.25
N LEU A 47 8.64 -1.32 12.90
CA LEU A 47 8.93 -2.72 13.13
C LEU A 47 9.22 -2.93 14.63
N LEU A 48 8.52 -3.85 15.28
CA LEU A 48 8.73 -4.16 16.70
C LEU A 48 9.70 -5.32 16.93
N ASP A 49 9.83 -6.22 15.94
CA ASP A 49 10.72 -7.37 15.98
C ASP A 49 11.95 -7.17 15.10
N LYS A 50 13.01 -7.94 15.35
CA LYS A 50 14.11 -8.01 14.39
C LYS A 50 13.67 -8.79 13.15
N LEU A 51 13.99 -8.26 11.96
CA LEU A 51 13.69 -8.91 10.68
C LEU A 51 14.98 -9.15 9.90
N ASP A 52 15.31 -10.41 9.71
CA ASP A 52 16.55 -10.88 9.07
C ASP A 52 16.23 -11.91 7.99
N SER A 53 16.64 -11.62 6.75
CA SER A 53 16.36 -12.48 5.59
C SER A 53 17.04 -13.85 5.62
N ASN A 54 18.04 -14.05 6.48
CA ASN A 54 18.72 -15.33 6.65
C ASN A 54 18.11 -16.19 7.78
N VAL A 55 17.37 -15.56 8.69
CA VAL A 55 16.77 -16.20 9.87
C VAL A 55 15.29 -16.44 9.67
N ASN A 56 14.56 -15.38 9.27
CA ASN A 56 13.10 -15.44 9.15
C ASN A 56 12.65 -16.29 7.96
N LYS A 57 11.57 -17.02 8.18
CA LYS A 57 11.00 -17.97 7.22
C LYS A 57 9.53 -17.68 6.93
N LYS A 58 9.02 -18.28 5.86
CA LYS A 58 7.58 -18.29 5.58
C LYS A 58 6.84 -18.91 6.77
N GLY A 59 5.81 -18.22 7.25
CA GLY A 59 4.97 -18.60 8.39
C GLY A 59 5.33 -17.88 9.69
N ASP A 60 6.50 -17.23 9.77
CA ASP A 60 6.85 -16.45 10.96
C ASP A 60 5.95 -15.23 11.09
N THR A 61 5.62 -14.87 12.32
CA THR A 61 4.87 -13.65 12.65
C THR A 61 5.82 -12.50 12.87
N VAL A 62 5.43 -11.31 12.43
CA VAL A 62 6.16 -10.06 12.61
C VAL A 62 5.21 -9.01 13.16
N ASN A 63 5.64 -8.30 14.22
CA ASN A 63 4.83 -7.30 14.88
C ASN A 63 5.20 -5.89 14.43
N PHE A 64 4.18 -5.05 14.29
CA PHE A 64 4.29 -3.66 13.85
C PHE A 64 3.50 -2.75 14.76
N GLU A 65 3.87 -1.48 14.74
CA GLU A 65 3.13 -0.38 15.35
C GLU A 65 2.93 0.72 14.30
N LEU A 66 1.76 1.32 14.27
CA LEU A 66 1.47 2.45 13.39
C LEU A 66 2.18 3.69 13.90
N LYS A 67 3.03 4.30 13.06
CA LYS A 67 3.82 5.47 13.43
C LYS A 67 2.99 6.74 13.50
N ASP A 68 2.10 6.93 12.53
CA ASP A 68 1.30 8.14 12.34
C ASP A 68 -0.19 7.76 12.34
N ASP A 69 -1.07 8.71 12.67
CA ASP A 69 -2.51 8.47 12.60
C ASP A 69 -2.93 8.19 11.15
N LEU A 70 -3.69 7.13 10.94
CA LEU A 70 -4.32 6.86 9.65
C LEU A 70 -5.68 7.53 9.63
N ALA A 71 -5.83 8.56 8.82
CA ALA A 71 -7.04 9.37 8.75
C ALA A 71 -7.63 9.40 7.34
N VAL A 72 -8.95 9.39 7.24
CA VAL A 72 -9.72 9.60 6.02
C VAL A 72 -10.65 10.77 6.23
N GLU A 73 -10.69 11.73 5.30
CA GLU A 73 -11.50 12.96 5.41
C GLU A 73 -11.27 13.73 6.75
N ASN A 74 -10.02 13.76 7.24
CA ASN A 74 -9.65 14.35 8.54
C ASN A 74 -10.31 13.68 9.76
N ILE A 75 -10.65 12.40 9.65
CA ILE A 75 -11.16 11.57 10.74
C ILE A 75 -10.16 10.45 10.97
N VAL A 76 -9.63 10.33 12.19
CA VAL A 76 -8.70 9.26 12.55
C VAL A 76 -9.45 7.94 12.58
N ILE A 77 -9.09 7.03 11.69
CA ILE A 77 -9.67 5.68 11.58
C ILE A 77 -8.84 4.64 12.33
N VAL A 78 -7.52 4.80 12.34
CA VAL A 78 -6.58 4.00 13.14
C VAL A 78 -5.60 4.96 13.81
N PRO A 79 -5.59 5.07 15.15
CA PRO A 79 -4.69 5.97 15.84
C PRO A 79 -3.24 5.45 15.80
N LYS A 80 -2.29 6.39 15.81
CA LYS A 80 -0.86 6.07 16.00
C LYS A 80 -0.66 5.23 17.25
N GLY A 81 0.37 4.40 17.24
CA GLY A 81 0.65 3.48 18.35
C GLY A 81 -0.21 2.21 18.32
N THR A 82 -1.15 2.07 17.37
CA THR A 82 -1.90 0.83 17.21
C THR A 82 -0.96 -0.28 16.78
N LYS A 83 -0.97 -1.38 17.54
CA LYS A 83 -0.16 -2.58 17.29
C LYS A 83 -0.96 -3.60 16.52
N PHE A 84 -0.31 -4.25 15.60
CA PHE A 84 -0.86 -5.34 14.80
C PHE A 84 0.26 -6.25 14.32
N SER A 85 -0.10 -7.42 13.82
CA SER A 85 0.86 -8.41 13.33
C SER A 85 0.69 -8.63 11.84
N GLY A 86 1.61 -9.41 11.30
CA GLY A 86 1.52 -9.93 9.95
C GLY A 86 2.32 -11.22 9.83
N VAL A 87 1.98 -12.03 8.85
CA VAL A 87 2.63 -13.32 8.60
C VAL A 87 3.50 -13.25 7.36
N ILE A 88 4.73 -13.71 7.48
CA ILE A 88 5.67 -13.80 6.36
C ILE A 88 5.15 -14.80 5.33
N ARG A 89 4.74 -14.33 4.16
CA ARG A 89 4.30 -15.18 3.03
C ARG A 89 5.47 -15.67 2.19
N LYS A 90 6.53 -14.87 2.10
CA LYS A 90 7.74 -15.20 1.36
C LYS A 90 8.95 -14.55 2.01
N ALA A 91 9.99 -15.34 2.22
CA ALA A 91 11.31 -14.86 2.63
C ALA A 91 12.36 -15.55 1.78
N HIS A 92 13.31 -14.81 1.27
CA HIS A 92 14.53 -15.35 0.70
C HIS A 92 15.69 -14.38 0.91
N GLY A 93 16.84 -14.92 1.25
CA GLY A 93 18.10 -14.19 1.34
C GLY A 93 18.60 -13.71 -0.02
N SER A 94 19.65 -12.93 0.00
CA SER A 94 20.29 -12.45 -1.22
C SER A 94 20.97 -13.60 -1.97
N ARG A 95 21.07 -13.46 -3.29
CA ARG A 95 21.67 -14.45 -4.18
C ARG A 95 22.74 -13.82 -5.07
N ILE A 96 23.50 -14.67 -5.76
CA ILE A 96 24.39 -14.24 -6.85
C ILE A 96 23.60 -13.46 -7.93
N PHE A 97 24.27 -12.83 -8.85
CA PHE A 97 23.70 -11.91 -9.85
C PHE A 97 23.07 -10.65 -9.26
N ASN A 98 23.62 -10.15 -8.14
CA ASN A 98 23.14 -8.95 -7.44
C ASN A 98 21.65 -9.02 -7.05
N GLN A 99 21.12 -10.23 -6.83
CA GLN A 99 19.74 -10.43 -6.40
C GLN A 99 19.63 -10.14 -4.91
N SER A 100 18.96 -9.04 -4.56
CA SER A 100 18.70 -8.66 -3.17
C SER A 100 17.67 -9.58 -2.51
N ALA A 101 17.81 -9.73 -1.19
CA ALA A 101 16.82 -10.39 -0.36
C ALA A 101 15.44 -9.72 -0.49
N VAL A 102 14.39 -10.51 -0.35
CA VAL A 102 13.00 -10.03 -0.34
C VAL A 102 12.23 -10.75 0.74
N ILE A 103 11.52 -9.98 1.56
CA ILE A 103 10.52 -10.49 2.50
C ILE A 103 9.19 -9.86 2.14
N ARG A 104 8.14 -10.70 2.06
CA ARG A 104 6.76 -10.27 1.87
C ARG A 104 5.94 -10.69 3.07
N ILE A 105 5.23 -9.75 3.66
CA ILE A 105 4.44 -9.95 4.87
C ILE A 105 3.00 -9.56 4.55
N LYS A 106 2.08 -10.49 4.78
CA LYS A 106 0.65 -10.18 4.77
C LYS A 106 0.30 -9.66 6.15
N LEU A 107 -0.22 -8.44 6.22
CA LEU A 107 -0.75 -7.88 7.45
C LEU A 107 -2.02 -8.63 7.87
N ASP A 108 -2.21 -8.81 9.15
CA ASP A 108 -3.47 -9.23 9.73
C ASP A 108 -4.48 -8.08 9.67
N ASP A 109 -5.75 -8.39 9.88
CA ASP A 109 -6.80 -7.38 9.86
C ASP A 109 -6.55 -6.35 10.97
N VAL A 110 -6.61 -5.07 10.61
CA VAL A 110 -6.40 -3.96 11.53
C VAL A 110 -7.74 -3.48 12.07
N LEU A 111 -7.83 -3.38 13.40
CA LEU A 111 -9.02 -2.90 14.06
C LEU A 111 -9.14 -1.38 13.93
N LEU A 112 -10.27 -0.92 13.42
CA LEU A 112 -10.62 0.49 13.33
C LEU A 112 -11.13 1.02 14.67
N ALA A 113 -11.08 2.34 14.86
CA ALA A 113 -11.55 3.01 16.08
C ALA A 113 -13.04 2.75 16.41
N ASN A 114 -13.83 2.33 15.45
CA ASN A 114 -15.27 1.97 15.64
C ASN A 114 -15.49 0.48 15.96
N GLY A 115 -14.44 -0.33 16.06
CA GLY A 115 -14.51 -1.77 16.32
C GLY A 115 -14.72 -2.65 15.09
N LYS A 116 -14.84 -2.09 13.87
CA LYS A 116 -14.75 -2.87 12.63
C LYS A 116 -13.29 -3.16 12.30
N SER A 117 -13.02 -4.20 11.52
CA SER A 117 -11.69 -4.51 11.02
C SER A 117 -11.57 -4.22 9.53
N VAL A 118 -10.39 -3.81 9.10
CA VAL A 118 -10.03 -3.64 7.70
C VAL A 118 -8.91 -4.59 7.33
N SER A 119 -9.04 -5.23 6.16
CA SER A 119 -8.04 -6.15 5.62
C SER A 119 -7.27 -5.48 4.50
N PHE A 120 -5.95 -5.49 4.59
CA PHE A 120 -5.08 -5.06 3.50
C PHE A 120 -4.81 -6.23 2.56
N LYS A 121 -5.29 -6.13 1.33
CA LYS A 121 -5.12 -7.19 0.30
C LYS A 121 -3.66 -7.37 -0.11
N GLN A 122 -2.90 -6.28 -0.12
CA GLN A 122 -1.52 -6.21 -0.56
C GLN A 122 -0.52 -6.61 0.55
N ASP A 123 0.53 -7.35 0.17
CA ASP A 123 1.62 -7.68 1.09
C ASP A 123 2.58 -6.47 1.27
N VAL A 124 3.02 -6.23 2.50
CA VAL A 124 4.19 -5.35 2.77
C VAL A 124 5.42 -6.01 2.17
N LYS A 125 6.10 -5.30 1.27
CA LYS A 125 7.28 -5.81 0.57
C LYS A 125 8.54 -5.09 1.03
N ILE A 126 9.40 -5.81 1.74
CA ILE A 126 10.71 -5.33 2.16
C ILE A 126 11.76 -5.94 1.24
N LYS A 127 12.63 -5.10 0.71
CA LYS A 127 13.68 -5.50 -0.22
C LYS A 127 15.03 -5.00 0.28
N GLY A 128 16.03 -5.86 0.27
CA GLY A 128 17.41 -5.48 0.53
C GLY A 128 17.85 -4.39 -0.46
N GLY A 129 18.62 -3.40 0.00
CA GLY A 129 19.12 -2.33 -0.86
C GLY A 129 20.01 -2.88 -1.98
N ILE A 130 20.11 -2.15 -3.09
CA ILE A 130 21.07 -2.49 -4.15
C ILE A 130 22.49 -2.29 -3.60
N ASN A 131 23.35 -3.28 -3.80
CA ASN A 131 24.75 -3.16 -3.42
C ASN A 131 25.51 -2.37 -4.51
N TYR A 132 25.44 -1.04 -4.42
CA TYR A 132 26.08 -0.16 -5.41
C TYR A 132 27.59 -0.36 -5.48
N ALA A 133 28.26 -0.70 -4.38
CA ALA A 133 29.69 -0.97 -4.39
C ALA A 133 30.03 -2.18 -5.26
N ASN A 134 29.30 -3.27 -5.10
CA ASN A 134 29.47 -4.47 -5.93
C ASN A 134 29.11 -4.21 -7.40
N MET A 135 28.09 -3.39 -7.66
CA MET A 135 27.67 -3.05 -9.00
C MET A 135 28.73 -2.21 -9.73
N ALA A 136 29.33 -1.24 -9.02
CA ALA A 136 30.41 -0.41 -9.58
C ALA A 136 31.67 -1.23 -9.90
N VAL A 137 32.07 -2.11 -8.99
CA VAL A 137 33.19 -3.03 -9.19
C VAL A 137 32.89 -4.01 -10.32
N GLY A 138 31.66 -4.57 -10.34
CA GLY A 138 31.20 -5.49 -11.39
C GLY A 138 31.25 -4.89 -12.79
N THR A 139 30.87 -3.61 -12.94
CA THR A 139 30.95 -2.90 -14.24
C THR A 139 32.37 -2.60 -14.63
N ALA A 140 33.23 -2.21 -13.70
CA ALA A 140 34.64 -1.94 -13.99
C ALA A 140 35.41 -3.21 -14.43
N ILE A 141 35.18 -4.32 -13.72
CA ILE A 141 35.80 -5.63 -14.05
C ILE A 141 35.11 -6.25 -15.28
N GLY A 142 33.82 -6.03 -15.48
CA GLY A 142 33.04 -6.56 -16.62
C GLY A 142 33.56 -6.09 -17.99
N PHE A 143 34.27 -4.97 -18.02
CA PHE A 143 35.00 -4.53 -19.24
C PHE A 143 36.21 -5.39 -19.54
N VAL A 144 36.83 -5.98 -18.51
CA VAL A 144 38.04 -6.81 -18.64
C VAL A 144 37.69 -8.29 -18.71
N VAL A 145 36.69 -8.70 -17.89
CA VAL A 145 36.24 -10.09 -17.82
C VAL A 145 34.72 -10.12 -18.02
N PRO A 146 34.22 -10.54 -19.17
CA PRO A 146 32.79 -10.71 -19.42
C PRO A 146 32.14 -11.57 -18.34
N PHE A 147 30.96 -11.19 -17.87
CA PHE A 147 30.18 -11.89 -16.85
C PHE A 147 30.69 -11.81 -15.38
N SER A 148 31.75 -11.03 -15.10
CA SER A 148 32.25 -10.88 -13.72
C SER A 148 31.20 -10.33 -12.75
N GLY A 149 30.27 -9.48 -13.22
CA GLY A 149 29.13 -8.98 -12.41
C GLY A 149 28.18 -10.08 -11.89
N MET A 150 28.23 -11.28 -12.47
CA MET A 150 27.39 -12.41 -12.09
C MET A 150 27.76 -12.99 -10.71
N PHE A 151 28.97 -12.76 -10.23
CA PHE A 151 29.47 -13.34 -8.97
C PHE A 151 29.19 -12.47 -7.74
N PHE A 152 28.65 -11.27 -7.91
CA PHE A 152 28.33 -10.41 -6.78
C PHE A 152 26.98 -10.76 -6.18
N LYS A 153 26.97 -10.90 -4.84
CA LYS A 153 25.78 -11.17 -4.05
C LYS A 153 25.01 -9.87 -3.81
N GLY A 154 23.68 -9.92 -3.86
CA GLY A 154 22.84 -8.80 -3.50
C GLY A 154 22.86 -8.50 -1.98
N ARG A 155 22.12 -7.50 -1.55
CA ARG A 155 22.03 -7.09 -0.14
C ARG A 155 21.03 -7.93 0.63
N GLU A 156 21.39 -8.33 1.85
CA GLU A 156 20.50 -8.94 2.83
C GLU A 156 19.55 -7.90 3.44
N ILE A 157 18.50 -8.38 4.06
CA ILE A 157 17.62 -7.60 4.94
C ILE A 157 18.06 -7.90 6.37
N ASP A 158 18.46 -6.86 7.10
CA ASP A 158 18.70 -6.88 8.54
C ASP A 158 18.11 -5.58 9.11
N CYS A 159 16.86 -5.65 9.53
CA CYS A 159 16.12 -4.54 10.12
C CYS A 159 16.02 -4.76 11.63
N GLN A 160 16.47 -3.76 12.40
CA GLN A 160 16.36 -3.78 13.85
C GLN A 160 14.97 -3.30 14.29
N PRO A 161 14.51 -3.69 15.50
CA PRO A 161 13.32 -3.09 16.09
C PRO A 161 13.42 -1.55 16.08
N GLY A 162 12.32 -0.87 15.80
CA GLY A 162 12.27 0.58 15.60
C GLY A 162 12.52 1.04 14.15
N THR A 163 12.88 0.13 13.24
CA THR A 163 13.01 0.48 11.82
C THR A 163 11.64 0.88 11.26
N ILE A 164 11.60 2.00 10.54
CA ILE A 164 10.40 2.48 9.86
C ILE A 164 10.34 1.85 8.48
N ILE A 165 9.19 1.29 8.15
CA ILE A 165 8.89 0.67 6.86
C ILE A 165 7.75 1.44 6.21
N ASP A 166 8.02 2.02 5.05
CA ASP A 166 7.01 2.71 4.25
C ASP A 166 6.19 1.66 3.49
N TYR A 167 4.93 1.54 3.85
CA TYR A 167 3.97 0.67 3.18
C TYR A 167 3.07 1.51 2.28
N LYS A 168 3.39 1.54 0.99
CA LYS A 168 2.61 2.24 -0.02
C LYS A 168 1.52 1.34 -0.55
N LEU A 169 0.26 1.80 -0.51
CA LEU A 169 -0.87 1.09 -1.10
C LEU A 169 -0.83 1.18 -2.63
N ASN A 170 -1.11 0.08 -3.32
CA ASN A 170 -1.23 0.04 -4.78
C ASN A 170 -2.68 0.12 -5.25
N ASP A 171 -3.62 -0.16 -4.34
CA ASP A 171 -5.05 -0.23 -4.62
C ASP A 171 -5.82 0.52 -3.54
N ASN A 172 -7.03 0.99 -3.86
CA ASN A 172 -7.93 1.57 -2.88
C ASN A 172 -8.35 0.51 -1.86
N VAL A 173 -8.37 0.88 -0.58
CA VAL A 173 -8.77 -0.02 0.51
C VAL A 173 -10.14 0.39 1.03
N ASP A 174 -11.16 -0.40 0.74
CA ASP A 174 -12.51 -0.20 1.25
C ASP A 174 -12.53 -0.40 2.77
N LEU A 175 -13.07 0.56 3.50
CA LEU A 175 -13.21 0.50 4.96
C LEU A 175 -14.49 -0.20 5.42
N GLY A 176 -15.41 -0.53 4.51
CA GLY A 176 -16.75 -1.02 4.85
C GLY A 176 -17.54 -0.03 5.70
N LEU A 177 -17.20 1.27 5.63
CA LEU A 177 -17.81 2.35 6.40
C LEU A 177 -18.49 3.31 5.46
N THR A 178 -19.76 3.64 5.73
CA THR A 178 -20.45 4.70 5.02
C THR A 178 -19.95 6.08 5.48
N LYS A 179 -20.18 7.11 4.67
CA LYS A 179 -19.89 8.51 5.09
C LYS A 179 -20.61 8.90 6.38
N MET A 180 -21.78 8.32 6.64
CA MET A 180 -22.53 8.54 7.86
C MET A 180 -21.81 7.96 9.09
N ASP A 181 -21.20 6.76 8.96
CA ASP A 181 -20.39 6.14 10.01
C ASP A 181 -19.19 7.01 10.37
N LEU A 182 -18.52 7.59 9.36
CA LEU A 182 -17.41 8.53 9.58
C LEU A 182 -17.83 9.78 10.35
N VAL A 183 -18.99 10.35 10.02
CA VAL A 183 -19.52 11.53 10.74
C VAL A 183 -19.82 11.19 12.19
N GLN A 184 -20.37 10.00 12.47
CA GLN A 184 -20.59 9.53 13.83
C GLN A 184 -19.28 9.32 14.60
N MET A 185 -18.24 8.78 13.97
CA MET A 185 -16.91 8.65 14.59
C MET A 185 -16.36 10.02 14.98
N LYS A 186 -16.44 11.00 14.09
CA LYS A 186 -16.00 12.38 14.36
C LYS A 186 -16.76 13.04 15.52
N SER A 187 -18.06 12.78 15.64
CA SER A 187 -18.86 13.31 16.76
C SER A 187 -18.46 12.70 18.09
N ARG A 188 -18.13 11.41 18.13
CA ARG A 188 -17.64 10.72 19.34
C ARG A 188 -16.27 11.20 19.77
N GLU A 189 -15.34 11.36 18.82
CA GLU A 189 -14.01 11.91 19.08
C GLU A 189 -14.07 13.31 19.70
N ARG A 190 -14.92 14.19 19.14
CA ARG A 190 -15.15 15.52 19.71
C ARG A 190 -15.70 15.48 21.12
N ALA A 191 -16.66 14.59 21.38
CA ALA A 191 -17.27 14.44 22.71
C ALA A 191 -16.22 13.95 23.75
N GLN A 192 -15.33 13.06 23.38
CA GLN A 192 -14.24 12.58 24.24
C GLN A 192 -13.22 13.68 24.53
N ASN A 193 -12.83 14.45 23.52
CA ASN A 193 -11.88 15.57 23.69
C ASN A 193 -12.44 16.75 24.47
N THR A 194 -13.77 16.86 24.60
CA THR A 194 -14.43 17.93 25.40
C THR A 194 -14.62 17.49 26.85
N ALA A 195 -14.55 16.18 27.13
CA ALA A 195 -14.75 15.61 28.47
C ALA A 195 -13.44 15.38 29.26
N ALA A 196 -12.28 15.61 28.61
CA ALA A 196 -10.93 15.50 29.18
C ALA A 196 -10.36 16.88 29.50
#